data_10e9e8e7683d50f74152e2cec981a0c0
#
_entry.id   10e9e8e7683d50f74152e2cec981a0c0
#
_cell.length_a   1.000
_cell.length_b   1.000
_cell.length_c   1.000
_cell.angle_alpha   90.00
_cell.angle_beta   90.00
_cell.angle_gamma   90.00
#
_symmetry.space_group_name_H-M   'P 1'
#
loop_
_entity.id
_entity.type
_entity.pdbx_description
1 polymer ?
#
loop_
_entity_poly.entity_id
_entity_poly.type
_entity_poly.pdbx_seq_one_letter_code
_entity_poly.pdbx_strand_id
1 'polypeptide(L)'
;MILYFFAFFYRIMLLYRKDGSMEVKRKYMDKTGWHRLVNSRFIKKSSTFFNKNCIVGLLILDEVTEPLTLDNNLGNYTIADNGYKWLQIAVENENYWITAMFDTNDNLVQIYCDVNDGNVLGDNPYFDDLFTDIVLFDDEVFMVDQDDLINAYREGVISPLQYNKAKVVSLRLFDFVKDNKKEIVDYCYKMIKEMEVM
;
A
#
# COMPACT_ATOMS: atom_id res chain seq x y z
N MET A 1 3.30 21.83 20.90
CA MET A 1 3.69 20.59 21.58
C MET A 1 2.88 19.47 20.94
N ILE A 2 3.29 19.02 19.75
CA ILE A 2 2.56 18.06 18.91
C ILE A 2 3.38 16.76 18.91
N LEU A 3 2.83 15.79 19.57
CA LEU A 3 2.97 14.35 19.54
C LEU A 3 4.05 13.74 18.62
N TYR A 4 5.25 13.59 19.19
CA TYR A 4 6.26 12.62 18.80
C TYR A 4 5.95 11.27 19.50
N PHE A 5 4.97 10.49 19.03
CA PHE A 5 4.66 9.19 19.64
C PHE A 5 4.08 8.15 18.66
N PHE A 6 4.41 8.20 17.37
CA PHE A 6 3.86 7.27 16.39
C PHE A 6 4.90 6.55 15.53
N ALA A 7 6.00 6.10 16.08
CA ALA A 7 7.08 5.53 15.29
C ALA A 7 7.48 4.11 15.67
N PHE A 8 6.58 3.15 15.91
CA PHE A 8 7.14 1.82 16.27
C PHE A 8 6.46 0.56 15.71
N PHE A 9 5.38 0.57 14.92
CA PHE A 9 4.68 -0.70 14.63
C PHE A 9 4.18 -0.97 13.22
N TYR A 10 4.59 -0.23 12.19
CA TYR A 10 4.30 -0.61 10.79
C TYR A 10 5.42 -1.38 10.07
N ARG A 11 6.31 -2.01 10.80
CA ARG A 11 7.40 -2.86 10.28
C ARG A 11 6.90 -4.14 9.59
N ILE A 12 5.93 -4.07 8.69
CA ILE A 12 5.18 -5.26 8.25
C ILE A 12 5.52 -5.73 6.85
N MET A 13 6.23 -4.96 6.07
CA MET A 13 6.87 -5.52 4.87
C MET A 13 8.37 -5.36 5.03
N LEU A 14 9.06 -6.47 5.20
CA LEU A 14 10.52 -6.57 5.41
C LEU A 14 11.29 -5.63 4.46
N LEU A 15 11.56 -4.40 4.92
CA LEU A 15 12.43 -3.44 4.24
C LEU A 15 13.91 -3.79 4.44
N TYR A 16 14.18 -4.87 5.16
CA TYR A 16 15.53 -5.28 5.52
C TYR A 16 15.91 -6.58 4.81
N ARG A 17 17.14 -6.66 4.35
CA ARG A 17 17.77 -7.91 3.95
C ARG A 17 17.93 -8.85 5.16
N LYS A 18 18.25 -10.12 4.91
CA LYS A 18 18.52 -11.10 5.97
C LYS A 18 19.66 -10.68 6.91
N ASP A 19 20.56 -9.82 6.44
CA ASP A 19 21.66 -9.25 7.22
C ASP A 19 21.28 -7.97 8.00
N GLY A 20 20.02 -7.54 7.93
CA GLY A 20 19.52 -6.36 8.61
C GLY A 20 19.75 -5.05 7.86
N SER A 21 20.32 -5.06 6.65
CA SER A 21 20.47 -3.84 5.83
C SER A 21 19.16 -3.47 5.14
N MET A 22 18.90 -2.17 4.98
CA MET A 22 17.76 -1.66 4.20
C MET A 22 18.01 -1.79 2.70
N GLU A 23 16.95 -2.02 1.94
CA GLU A 23 16.98 -1.99 0.49
C GLU A 23 15.68 -1.44 -0.11
N VAL A 24 15.77 -0.79 -1.27
CA VAL A 24 14.59 -0.44 -2.07
C VAL A 24 13.95 -1.72 -2.59
N LYS A 25 12.68 -1.94 -2.24
CA LYS A 25 11.95 -3.14 -2.67
C LYS A 25 11.06 -2.84 -3.85
N ARG A 26 11.15 -3.71 -4.85
CA ARG A 26 10.17 -3.75 -5.92
C ARG A 26 8.95 -4.56 -5.49
N LYS A 27 7.78 -3.92 -5.58
CA LYS A 27 6.50 -4.52 -5.23
C LYS A 27 5.65 -4.67 -6.48
N TYR A 28 5.30 -5.90 -6.83
CA TYR A 28 4.44 -6.24 -7.97
C TYR A 28 2.96 -6.22 -7.59
N MET A 29 2.08 -5.93 -8.55
CA MET A 29 0.64 -5.89 -8.34
C MET A 29 0.06 -7.25 -7.94
N ASP A 30 0.55 -8.32 -8.53
CA ASP A 30 0.17 -9.70 -8.22
C ASP A 30 0.84 -10.26 -6.95
N LYS A 31 1.64 -9.42 -6.25
CA LYS A 31 2.44 -9.80 -5.08
C LYS A 31 3.42 -10.95 -5.32
N THR A 32 3.85 -11.16 -6.57
CA THR A 32 4.97 -12.08 -6.88
C THR A 32 6.15 -11.80 -5.94
N GLY A 33 6.65 -12.86 -5.30
CA GLY A 33 7.75 -12.79 -4.34
C GLY A 33 7.34 -12.46 -2.89
N TRP A 34 6.06 -12.24 -2.61
CA TRP A 34 5.60 -12.10 -1.23
C TRP A 34 5.53 -13.47 -0.54
N HIS A 35 6.42 -13.69 0.42
CA HIS A 35 6.67 -15.00 1.05
C HIS A 35 5.48 -15.61 1.81
N ARG A 36 4.48 -14.78 2.18
CA ARG A 36 3.25 -15.27 2.84
C ARG A 36 2.24 -15.84 1.85
N LEU A 37 2.33 -15.48 0.57
CA LEU A 37 1.36 -15.90 -0.44
C LEU A 37 1.70 -17.31 -0.95
N VAL A 38 0.81 -18.26 -0.69
CA VAL A 38 0.92 -19.65 -1.15
C VAL A 38 0.12 -19.83 -2.43
N ASN A 39 -1.14 -19.36 -2.45
CA ASN A 39 -2.01 -19.45 -3.60
C ASN A 39 -2.90 -18.21 -3.72
N SER A 40 -3.16 -17.76 -4.94
CA SER A 40 -4.00 -16.58 -5.18
C SER A 40 -4.60 -16.59 -6.57
N ARG A 41 -5.69 -15.86 -6.71
CA ARG A 41 -6.26 -15.45 -8.01
C ARG A 41 -6.00 -13.97 -8.20
N PHE A 42 -5.55 -13.61 -9.39
CA PHE A 42 -5.27 -12.23 -9.73
C PHE A 42 -5.90 -11.86 -11.07
N ILE A 43 -6.64 -10.74 -11.07
CA ILE A 43 -7.20 -10.13 -12.27
C ILE A 43 -6.86 -8.64 -12.29
N LYS A 44 -6.73 -8.06 -13.47
CA LYS A 44 -6.50 -6.62 -13.63
C LYS A 44 -7.26 -6.06 -14.82
N LYS A 45 -7.56 -4.74 -14.76
CA LYS A 45 -8.17 -3.99 -15.87
C LYS A 45 -7.71 -2.54 -15.87
N SER A 46 -7.80 -1.91 -17.04
CA SER A 46 -7.67 -0.45 -17.14
C SER A 46 -8.94 0.24 -16.63
N SER A 47 -8.77 1.35 -15.96
CA SER A 47 -9.84 2.17 -15.38
C SER A 47 -9.42 3.64 -15.30
N THR A 48 -10.24 4.47 -14.67
CA THR A 48 -9.92 5.85 -14.32
C THR A 48 -10.17 6.06 -12.83
N PHE A 49 -9.25 6.78 -12.17
CA PHE A 49 -9.35 7.15 -10.77
C PHE A 49 -9.10 8.66 -10.67
N PHE A 50 -10.05 9.43 -10.15
CA PHE A 50 -10.00 10.90 -10.11
C PHE A 50 -9.58 11.54 -11.46
N ASN A 51 -10.23 11.12 -12.55
CA ASN A 51 -9.98 11.54 -13.93
C ASN A 51 -8.57 11.25 -14.48
N LYS A 52 -7.80 10.37 -13.83
CA LYS A 52 -6.50 9.89 -14.31
C LYS A 52 -6.61 8.43 -14.72
N ASN A 53 -5.91 8.05 -15.77
CA ASN A 53 -5.80 6.63 -16.14
C ASN A 53 -5.14 5.83 -15.01
N CYS A 54 -5.61 4.62 -14.81
CA CYS A 54 -5.01 3.70 -13.83
C CYS A 54 -5.17 2.24 -14.29
N ILE A 55 -4.36 1.38 -13.69
CA ILE A 55 -4.61 -0.06 -13.68
C ILE A 55 -5.18 -0.40 -12.30
N VAL A 56 -6.29 -1.12 -12.28
CA VAL A 56 -6.86 -1.70 -11.07
C VAL A 56 -6.62 -3.20 -11.09
N GLY A 57 -6.04 -3.74 -10.02
CA GLY A 57 -5.81 -5.16 -9.81
C GLY A 57 -6.58 -5.66 -8.60
N LEU A 58 -7.23 -6.80 -8.71
CA LEU A 58 -7.83 -7.53 -7.59
C LEU A 58 -7.04 -8.82 -7.36
N LEU A 59 -6.43 -8.92 -6.19
CA LEU A 59 -5.75 -10.11 -5.69
C LEU A 59 -6.61 -10.75 -4.62
N ILE A 60 -7.00 -12.00 -4.82
CA ILE A 60 -7.71 -12.81 -3.84
C ILE A 60 -6.69 -13.76 -3.22
N LEU A 61 -6.50 -13.67 -1.90
CA LEU A 61 -5.56 -14.49 -1.15
C LEU A 61 -6.23 -15.83 -0.85
N ASP A 62 -6.11 -16.81 -1.77
CA ASP A 62 -6.76 -18.11 -1.57
C ASP A 62 -6.09 -18.90 -0.44
N GLU A 63 -4.75 -18.79 -0.31
CA GLU A 63 -3.99 -19.42 0.76
C GLU A 63 -2.77 -18.59 1.14
N VAL A 64 -2.61 -18.32 2.44
CA VAL A 64 -1.42 -17.68 3.03
C VAL A 64 -0.76 -18.61 4.03
N THR A 65 0.55 -18.51 4.23
CA THR A 65 1.31 -19.32 5.18
C THR A 65 0.87 -19.07 6.63
N GLU A 66 0.52 -17.83 6.93
CA GLU A 66 0.03 -17.36 8.22
C GLU A 66 -0.69 -16.01 8.04
N PRO A 67 -1.71 -15.70 8.86
CA PRO A 67 -2.36 -14.40 8.83
C PRO A 67 -1.37 -13.26 9.07
N LEU A 68 -1.59 -12.13 8.42
CA LEU A 68 -0.88 -10.89 8.70
C LEU A 68 -1.75 -10.01 9.60
N THR A 69 -1.47 -10.08 10.89
CA THR A 69 -2.18 -9.31 11.91
C THR A 69 -1.29 -8.18 12.39
N LEU A 70 -1.83 -6.98 12.42
CA LEU A 70 -1.22 -5.80 12.98
C LEU A 70 -1.64 -5.66 14.44
N ASP A 71 -0.66 -5.42 15.31
CA ASP A 71 -0.87 -5.07 16.70
C ASP A 71 -0.15 -3.74 16.97
N ASN A 72 -0.90 -2.66 16.96
CA ASN A 72 -0.38 -1.31 17.09
C ASN A 72 -1.35 -0.40 17.85
N ASN A 73 -1.06 0.90 17.92
CA ASN A 73 -1.89 1.86 18.64
C ASN A 73 -3.32 2.01 18.07
N LEU A 74 -3.58 1.51 16.87
CA LEU A 74 -4.90 1.50 16.23
C LEU A 74 -5.71 0.25 16.61
N GLY A 75 -5.08 -0.71 17.29
CA GLY A 75 -5.69 -1.97 17.72
C GLY A 75 -5.01 -3.21 17.15
N ASN A 76 -5.66 -4.34 17.36
CA ASN A 76 -5.26 -5.63 16.80
C ASN A 76 -6.24 -5.99 15.68
N TYR A 77 -5.76 -6.04 14.42
CA TYR A 77 -6.59 -6.37 13.27
C TYR A 77 -5.78 -7.07 12.16
N THR A 78 -6.46 -7.93 11.43
CA THR A 78 -5.84 -8.73 10.36
C THR A 78 -6.06 -8.06 9.01
N ILE A 79 -5.01 -7.94 8.21
CA ILE A 79 -5.03 -7.33 6.88
C ILE A 79 -4.82 -8.33 5.74
N ALA A 80 -4.37 -9.56 6.07
CA ALA A 80 -4.27 -10.66 5.13
C ALA A 80 -4.53 -11.98 5.83
N ASP A 81 -5.43 -12.76 5.28
CA ASP A 81 -5.73 -14.14 5.66
C ASP A 81 -6.33 -14.86 4.46
N ASN A 82 -6.59 -16.16 4.58
CA ASN A 82 -7.25 -16.93 3.54
C ASN A 82 -8.61 -16.32 3.18
N GLY A 83 -8.82 -16.08 1.90
CA GLY A 83 -10.04 -15.46 1.36
C GLY A 83 -10.09 -13.93 1.43
N TYR A 84 -9.08 -13.25 2.00
CA TYR A 84 -8.98 -11.79 1.96
C TYR A 84 -8.74 -11.30 0.54
N LYS A 85 -9.13 -10.06 0.28
CA LYS A 85 -9.04 -9.45 -1.05
C LYS A 85 -8.27 -8.14 -0.96
N TRP A 86 -7.30 -7.96 -1.84
CA TRP A 86 -6.53 -6.72 -1.97
C TRP A 86 -6.84 -6.08 -3.32
N LEU A 87 -7.60 -5.00 -3.29
CA LEU A 87 -7.84 -4.16 -4.46
C LEU A 87 -6.72 -3.14 -4.56
N GLN A 88 -6.00 -3.14 -5.67
CA GLN A 88 -4.84 -2.29 -5.90
C GLN A 88 -5.11 -1.30 -7.04
N ILE A 89 -4.71 -0.04 -6.86
CA ILE A 89 -4.89 1.03 -7.83
C ILE A 89 -3.55 1.67 -8.12
N ALA A 90 -3.06 1.48 -9.35
CA ALA A 90 -1.84 2.08 -9.87
C ALA A 90 -2.21 3.23 -10.80
N VAL A 91 -2.09 4.46 -10.34
CA VAL A 91 -2.44 5.65 -11.13
C VAL A 91 -1.27 6.05 -12.03
N GLU A 92 -1.56 6.30 -13.29
CA GLU A 92 -0.57 6.70 -14.29
C GLU A 92 0.10 8.04 -13.92
N ASN A 93 1.43 8.10 -14.04
CA ASN A 93 2.26 9.28 -13.74
C ASN A 93 2.18 9.76 -12.28
N GLU A 94 1.74 8.92 -11.35
CA GLU A 94 1.78 9.20 -9.92
C GLU A 94 2.89 8.42 -9.22
N ASN A 95 3.28 8.93 -8.04
CA ASN A 95 4.32 8.35 -7.19
C ASN A 95 3.71 7.73 -5.93
N TYR A 96 2.52 7.15 -6.06
CA TYR A 96 1.86 6.40 -5.01
C TYR A 96 1.05 5.25 -5.59
N TRP A 97 0.81 4.24 -4.76
CA TRP A 97 0.03 3.06 -5.07
C TRP A 97 -0.96 2.80 -3.95
N ILE A 98 -2.22 2.59 -4.26
CA ILE A 98 -3.26 2.37 -3.27
C ILE A 98 -3.57 0.88 -3.20
N THR A 99 -3.63 0.32 -1.99
CA THR A 99 -4.09 -1.04 -1.71
C THR A 99 -5.22 -0.99 -0.68
N ALA A 100 -6.45 -1.24 -1.12
CA ALA A 100 -7.60 -1.41 -0.23
C ALA A 100 -7.73 -2.89 0.15
N MET A 101 -7.70 -3.18 1.44
CA MET A 101 -7.70 -4.53 2.00
C MET A 101 -9.08 -4.86 2.57
N PHE A 102 -9.67 -5.95 2.09
CA PHE A 102 -11.00 -6.41 2.48
C PHE A 102 -10.93 -7.78 3.14
N ASP A 103 -11.77 -7.98 4.16
CA ASP A 103 -11.95 -9.28 4.79
C ASP A 103 -12.79 -10.23 3.93
N THR A 104 -13.06 -11.43 4.44
CA THR A 104 -13.87 -12.47 3.77
C THR A 104 -15.35 -12.10 3.61
N ASN A 105 -15.83 -11.07 4.31
CA ASN A 105 -17.22 -10.56 4.23
C ASN A 105 -17.31 -9.28 3.40
N ASP A 106 -16.23 -8.91 2.69
CA ASP A 106 -16.11 -7.66 1.94
C ASP A 106 -16.19 -6.39 2.78
N ASN A 107 -15.87 -6.48 4.08
CA ASN A 107 -15.65 -5.29 4.87
C ASN A 107 -14.28 -4.72 4.58
N LEU A 108 -14.21 -3.42 4.31
CA LEU A 108 -12.95 -2.70 4.17
C LEU A 108 -12.24 -2.66 5.54
N VAL A 109 -11.05 -3.25 5.60
CA VAL A 109 -10.23 -3.27 6.82
C VAL A 109 -9.37 -2.02 6.90
N GLN A 110 -8.64 -1.71 5.83
CA GLN A 110 -7.85 -0.48 5.71
C GLN A 110 -7.55 -0.16 4.25
N ILE A 111 -7.14 1.08 3.98
CA ILE A 111 -6.49 1.48 2.74
C ILE A 111 -5.05 1.87 3.06
N TYR A 112 -4.11 1.22 2.38
CA TYR A 112 -2.68 1.46 2.48
C TYR A 112 -2.20 2.11 1.19
N CYS A 113 -1.49 3.23 1.30
CA CYS A 113 -0.99 3.98 0.15
C CYS A 113 0.54 4.03 0.22
N ASP A 114 1.19 3.18 -0.56
CA ASP A 114 2.65 3.17 -0.70
C ASP A 114 3.12 4.42 -1.45
N VAL A 115 4.04 5.19 -0.87
CA VAL A 115 4.78 6.24 -1.59
C VAL A 115 5.95 5.59 -2.33
N ASN A 116 6.11 5.90 -3.62
CA ASN A 116 7.04 5.16 -4.48
C ASN A 116 7.78 6.03 -5.49
N ASP A 117 8.74 5.43 -6.21
CA ASP A 117 9.56 6.14 -7.20
C ASP A 117 8.92 6.24 -8.61
N GLY A 118 7.63 5.95 -8.70
CA GLY A 118 6.83 5.98 -9.92
C GLY A 118 6.23 4.63 -10.24
N ASN A 119 4.97 4.64 -10.71
CA ASN A 119 4.26 3.44 -11.11
C ASN A 119 4.70 3.00 -12.51
N VAL A 120 5.15 1.76 -12.66
CA VAL A 120 5.37 1.13 -13.95
C VAL A 120 4.15 0.30 -14.30
N LEU A 121 3.39 0.77 -15.30
CA LEU A 121 2.18 0.13 -15.79
C LEU A 121 2.50 -0.76 -17.01
N GLY A 122 1.89 -1.93 -17.10
CA GLY A 122 2.14 -2.85 -18.19
C GLY A 122 1.59 -4.24 -17.88
N ASP A 123 2.21 -5.27 -18.46
CA ASP A 123 1.76 -6.65 -18.28
C ASP A 123 1.90 -7.13 -16.85
N ASN A 124 2.95 -6.76 -16.16
CA ASN A 124 3.14 -6.99 -14.74
C ASN A 124 3.46 -5.66 -14.02
N PRO A 125 2.43 -4.89 -13.61
CA PRO A 125 2.63 -3.59 -12.98
C PRO A 125 3.41 -3.71 -11.67
N TYR A 126 4.30 -2.72 -11.42
CA TYR A 126 5.10 -2.67 -10.21
C TYR A 126 5.49 -1.23 -9.84
N PHE A 127 6.05 -1.09 -8.66
CA PHE A 127 6.72 0.12 -8.20
C PHE A 127 7.93 -0.21 -7.32
N ASP A 128 8.84 0.75 -7.18
CA ASP A 128 9.94 0.70 -6.24
C ASP A 128 9.58 1.56 -5.02
N ASP A 129 9.58 0.97 -3.83
CA ASP A 129 9.13 1.54 -2.56
C ASP A 129 10.06 2.67 -2.07
N LEU A 130 9.48 3.74 -1.50
CA LEU A 130 10.24 4.85 -0.91
C LEU A 130 10.02 5.00 0.61
N PHE A 131 9.70 3.92 1.31
CA PHE A 131 9.79 3.76 2.78
C PHE A 131 8.82 4.57 3.64
N THR A 132 7.99 5.43 3.11
CA THR A 132 6.96 6.16 3.87
C THR A 132 5.61 5.96 3.24
N ASP A 133 4.58 5.85 4.05
CA ASP A 133 3.27 5.45 3.57
C ASP A 133 2.15 6.24 4.25
N ILE A 134 0.95 6.20 3.63
CA ILE A 134 -0.27 6.78 4.19
C ILE A 134 -1.28 5.66 4.42
N VAL A 135 -1.91 5.66 5.58
CA VAL A 135 -2.93 4.68 5.97
C VAL A 135 -4.22 5.38 6.28
N LEU A 136 -5.32 4.92 5.69
CA LEU A 136 -6.67 5.24 6.10
C LEU A 136 -7.23 4.03 6.85
N PHE A 137 -7.52 4.22 8.14
CA PHE A 137 -8.07 3.22 9.04
C PHE A 137 -9.08 3.88 9.98
N ASP A 138 -10.26 3.27 10.15
CA ASP A 138 -11.34 3.73 11.02
C ASP A 138 -11.66 5.23 10.83
N ASP A 139 -11.78 5.66 9.57
CA ASP A 139 -12.02 7.04 9.12
C ASP A 139 -10.93 8.06 9.46
N GLU A 140 -9.79 7.63 10.00
CA GLU A 140 -8.63 8.48 10.27
C GLU A 140 -7.48 8.21 9.30
N VAL A 141 -6.70 9.25 9.00
CA VAL A 141 -5.56 9.17 8.09
C VAL A 141 -4.27 9.35 8.87
N PHE A 142 -3.33 8.43 8.65
CA PHE A 142 -2.04 8.40 9.32
C PHE A 142 -0.91 8.43 8.30
N MET A 143 0.18 9.12 8.62
CA MET A 143 1.45 9.00 7.90
C MET A 143 2.36 8.11 8.73
N VAL A 144 2.87 7.04 8.12
CA VAL A 144 3.65 5.99 8.80
C VAL A 144 5.03 5.82 8.18
N ASP A 145 5.93 5.15 8.91
CA ASP A 145 7.27 4.74 8.47
C ASP A 145 8.21 5.90 8.05
N GLN A 146 7.97 7.12 8.57
CA GLN A 146 8.81 8.29 8.30
C GLN A 146 10.27 8.10 8.77
N ASP A 147 10.46 7.37 9.86
CA ASP A 147 11.80 7.05 10.37
C ASP A 147 12.56 6.11 9.42
N ASP A 148 11.86 5.19 8.75
CA ASP A 148 12.46 4.32 7.76
C ASP A 148 12.90 5.11 6.51
N LEU A 149 12.12 6.08 6.05
CA LEU A 149 12.54 7.02 5.00
C LEU A 149 13.80 7.79 5.38
N ILE A 150 13.86 8.31 6.62
CA ILE A 150 15.04 9.05 7.13
C ILE A 150 16.25 8.13 7.19
N ASN A 151 16.10 6.91 7.67
CA ASN A 151 17.17 5.94 7.79
C ASN A 151 17.67 5.48 6.41
N ALA A 152 16.77 5.19 5.45
CA ALA A 152 17.14 4.85 4.08
C ALA A 152 17.98 5.95 3.41
N TYR A 153 17.64 7.22 3.67
CA TYR A 153 18.44 8.34 3.18
C TYR A 153 19.80 8.43 3.87
N ARG A 154 19.88 8.29 5.20
CA ARG A 154 21.12 8.35 5.98
C ARG A 154 22.08 7.22 5.62
N GLU A 155 21.56 6.04 5.33
CA GLU A 155 22.34 4.86 4.92
C GLU A 155 22.73 4.88 3.44
N GLY A 156 22.26 5.89 2.68
CA GLY A 156 22.55 6.00 1.24
C GLY A 156 21.82 4.99 0.37
N VAL A 157 20.75 4.37 0.89
CA VAL A 157 19.89 3.43 0.16
C VAL A 157 19.09 4.15 -0.92
N ILE A 158 18.67 5.38 -0.62
CA ILE A 158 17.99 6.26 -1.58
C ILE A 158 18.77 7.56 -1.76
N SER A 159 18.65 8.13 -2.96
CA SER A 159 19.28 9.41 -3.31
C SER A 159 18.59 10.61 -2.65
N PRO A 160 19.26 11.78 -2.56
CA PRO A 160 18.62 13.01 -2.09
C PRO A 160 17.38 13.39 -2.90
N LEU A 161 17.36 13.06 -4.21
CA LEU A 161 16.21 13.33 -5.08
C LEU A 161 15.01 12.45 -4.68
N GLN A 162 15.22 11.16 -4.45
CA GLN A 162 14.18 10.22 -4.02
C GLN A 162 13.64 10.59 -2.63
N TYR A 163 14.54 10.94 -1.69
CA TYR A 163 14.15 11.40 -0.36
C TYR A 163 13.24 12.64 -0.40
N ASN A 164 13.63 13.66 -1.18
CA ASN A 164 12.81 14.87 -1.33
C ASN A 164 11.49 14.58 -2.06
N LYS A 165 11.51 13.71 -3.07
CA LYS A 165 10.30 13.24 -3.76
C LYS A 165 9.34 12.60 -2.77
N ALA A 166 9.80 11.62 -2.00
CA ALA A 166 8.99 10.90 -1.01
C ALA A 166 8.33 11.85 -0.01
N LYS A 167 9.08 12.82 0.52
CA LYS A 167 8.54 13.84 1.44
C LYS A 167 7.44 14.70 0.83
N VAL A 168 7.62 15.15 -0.40
CA VAL A 168 6.61 15.98 -1.09
C VAL A 168 5.37 15.15 -1.42
N VAL A 169 5.58 13.93 -1.91
CA VAL A 169 4.49 13.02 -2.27
C VAL A 169 3.69 12.62 -1.04
N SER A 170 4.34 12.26 0.07
CA SER A 170 3.65 11.83 1.29
C SER A 170 2.75 12.91 1.87
N LEU A 171 3.21 14.18 1.89
CA LEU A 171 2.38 15.30 2.36
C LEU A 171 1.16 15.53 1.45
N ARG A 172 1.37 15.57 0.12
CA ARG A 172 0.28 15.73 -0.84
C ARG A 172 -0.72 14.57 -0.79
N LEU A 173 -0.21 13.35 -0.66
CA LEU A 173 -1.03 12.13 -0.58
C LEU A 173 -1.84 12.09 0.72
N PHE A 174 -1.25 12.50 1.84
CA PHE A 174 -1.94 12.61 3.12
C PHE A 174 -3.15 13.56 3.00
N ASP A 175 -2.95 14.77 2.48
CA ASP A 175 -4.03 15.74 2.28
C ASP A 175 -5.06 15.20 1.28
N PHE A 176 -4.62 14.60 0.16
CA PHE A 176 -5.52 14.02 -0.83
C PHE A 176 -6.40 12.90 -0.24
N VAL A 177 -5.82 11.97 0.50
CA VAL A 177 -6.58 10.87 1.14
C VAL A 177 -7.55 11.43 2.18
N LYS A 178 -7.10 12.38 3.01
CA LYS A 178 -7.91 13.03 4.04
C LYS A 178 -9.13 13.75 3.47
N ASP A 179 -8.93 14.48 2.38
CA ASP A 179 -9.99 15.32 1.78
C ASP A 179 -10.97 14.50 0.92
N ASN A 180 -10.56 13.30 0.46
CA ASN A 180 -11.34 12.47 -0.47
C ASN A 180 -11.65 11.07 0.06
N LYS A 181 -11.66 10.87 1.39
CA LYS A 181 -11.84 9.55 2.03
C LYS A 181 -13.04 8.79 1.46
N LYS A 182 -14.19 9.46 1.47
CA LYS A 182 -15.45 8.85 1.03
C LYS A 182 -15.40 8.42 -0.44
N GLU A 183 -14.92 9.27 -1.32
CA GLU A 183 -14.82 9.01 -2.75
C GLU A 183 -13.85 7.86 -3.05
N ILE A 184 -12.75 7.78 -2.30
CA ILE A 184 -11.77 6.68 -2.41
C ILE A 184 -12.41 5.36 -1.97
N VAL A 185 -13.08 5.35 -0.82
CA VAL A 185 -13.77 4.17 -0.28
C VAL A 185 -14.89 3.71 -1.23
N ASP A 186 -15.74 4.63 -1.69
CA ASP A 186 -16.82 4.34 -2.63
C ASP A 186 -16.28 3.75 -3.95
N TYR A 187 -15.16 4.29 -4.45
CA TYR A 187 -14.48 3.76 -5.63
C TYR A 187 -13.98 2.32 -5.39
N CYS A 188 -13.37 2.05 -4.25
CA CYS A 188 -12.89 0.71 -3.92
C CYS A 188 -14.03 -0.32 -3.87
N TYR A 189 -15.14 0.01 -3.21
CA TYR A 189 -16.32 -0.85 -3.18
C TYR A 189 -16.97 -1.07 -4.55
N LYS A 190 -16.96 -0.05 -5.40
CA LYS A 190 -17.42 -0.18 -6.78
C LYS A 190 -16.54 -1.15 -7.58
N MET A 191 -15.21 -0.97 -7.49
CA MET A 191 -14.25 -1.76 -8.27
C MET A 191 -14.22 -3.22 -7.84
N ILE A 192 -14.29 -3.52 -6.54
CA ILE A 192 -14.30 -4.92 -6.09
C ILE A 192 -15.52 -5.67 -6.65
N LYS A 193 -16.72 -5.07 -6.60
CA LYS A 193 -17.94 -5.65 -7.17
C LYS A 193 -17.87 -5.86 -8.69
N GLU A 194 -17.27 -4.92 -9.42
CA GLU A 194 -17.11 -5.03 -10.86
C GLU A 194 -16.10 -6.13 -11.25
N MET A 195 -15.06 -6.33 -10.45
CA MET A 195 -13.98 -7.27 -10.78
C MET A 195 -14.29 -8.71 -10.36
N GLU A 196 -15.12 -8.91 -9.34
CA GLU A 196 -15.54 -10.26 -8.92
C GLU A 196 -16.42 -10.99 -9.94
N VAL A 197 -17.07 -10.26 -10.85
CA VAL A 197 -17.93 -10.83 -11.89
C VAL A 197 -17.20 -11.03 -13.23
N MET A 198 -15.91 -10.73 -13.30
CA MET A 198 -15.07 -10.92 -14.49
C MET A 198 -14.45 -12.31 -14.53
#